data_70cdc1e1e83e470c3296d340ad69ca21
#
_entry.id   70cdc1e1e83e470c3296d340ad69ca21
#
_cell.length_a   1.000
_cell.length_b   1.000
_cell.length_c   1.000
_cell.angle_alpha   90.00
_cell.angle_beta   90.00
_cell.angle_gamma   90.00
#
_symmetry.space_group_name_H-M   'P 1'
#
loop_
_entity.id
_entity.type
_entity.pdbx_description
1 polymer ?
#
loop_
_entity_poly.entity_id
_entity_poly.type
_entity_poly.pdbx_seq_one_letter_code
_entity_poly.pdbx_strand_id
1 'polypeptide(L)'
;MMEVEYNGISGSSMEIYAKELPSMPTAVRKESSIEIPGSDGTMYLLDGGYESTEIKISFNFIGKSEDWENRLGKARKWLSGRNKKLRLGTDPGHFYKILKVQMDEAEHTSERICNFTATFTTKDGLRYLDKGQHPHSAEEVKRNPYEISYPIYKIYGEGR
;
A
#
# COMPACT_ATOMS: atom_id res chain seq x y z
N MET A 1 -17.67 -7.62 -2.11
CA MET A 1 -17.02 -6.74 -1.14
C MET A 1 -15.62 -7.27 -0.90
N MET A 2 -14.62 -6.43 -0.96
CA MET A 2 -13.22 -6.82 -0.79
C MET A 2 -12.75 -6.43 0.61
N GLU A 3 -11.97 -7.32 1.22
CA GLU A 3 -11.33 -7.07 2.50
C GLU A 3 -10.06 -6.21 2.30
N VAL A 4 -9.84 -5.28 3.21
CA VAL A 4 -8.64 -4.43 3.25
C VAL A 4 -8.07 -4.48 4.65
N GLU A 5 -6.80 -4.83 4.75
CA GLU A 5 -6.06 -4.79 6.01
C GLU A 5 -5.06 -3.64 6.00
N TYR A 6 -5.14 -2.77 6.99
CA TYR A 6 -4.20 -1.69 7.19
C TYR A 6 -3.63 -1.74 8.60
N ASN A 7 -2.32 -1.70 8.71
CA ASN A 7 -1.59 -1.78 9.99
C ASN A 7 -1.92 -3.05 10.81
N GLY A 8 -2.17 -4.19 10.15
CA GLY A 8 -2.54 -5.44 10.81
C GLY A 8 -3.99 -5.50 11.31
N ILE A 9 -4.80 -4.49 11.00
CA ILE A 9 -6.21 -4.44 11.37
C ILE A 9 -7.04 -4.55 10.10
N SER A 10 -7.94 -5.54 10.06
CA SER A 10 -8.87 -5.72 8.96
C SER A 10 -10.05 -4.76 9.07
N GLY A 11 -10.46 -4.17 7.93
CA GLY A 11 -11.67 -3.38 7.85
C GLY A 11 -12.94 -4.16 8.22
N SER A 12 -12.96 -5.47 7.92
CA SER A 12 -14.08 -6.35 8.26
C SER A 12 -14.35 -6.44 9.76
N SER A 13 -13.32 -6.25 10.61
CA SER A 13 -13.49 -6.21 12.08
C SER A 13 -14.34 -5.01 12.56
N MET A 14 -14.50 -4.01 11.70
CA MET A 14 -15.33 -2.82 11.94
C MET A 14 -16.53 -2.75 10.99
N GLU A 15 -16.79 -3.85 10.26
CA GLU A 15 -17.82 -3.94 9.22
C GLU A 15 -17.64 -2.91 8.09
N ILE A 16 -16.38 -2.54 7.81
CA ILE A 16 -15.99 -1.62 6.73
C ILE A 16 -15.38 -2.45 5.60
N TYR A 17 -15.90 -2.30 4.40
CA TYR A 17 -15.47 -3.08 3.24
C TYR A 17 -15.18 -2.16 2.06
N ALA A 18 -14.22 -2.56 1.22
CA ALA A 18 -14.04 -1.89 -0.05
C ALA A 18 -15.20 -2.23 -0.98
N LYS A 19 -15.77 -1.19 -1.57
CA LYS A 19 -16.92 -1.26 -2.47
C LYS A 19 -16.56 -1.93 -3.79
N GLU A 20 -15.38 -1.62 -4.29
CA GLU A 20 -14.87 -2.07 -5.57
C GLU A 20 -13.37 -2.37 -5.50
N LEU A 21 -12.84 -3.03 -6.52
CA LEU A 21 -11.41 -3.25 -6.66
C LEU A 21 -10.72 -1.91 -6.97
N PRO A 22 -9.71 -1.50 -6.20
CA PRO A 22 -8.98 -0.30 -6.49
C PRO A 22 -8.14 -0.46 -7.76
N SER A 23 -7.96 0.63 -8.48
CA SER A 23 -6.95 0.70 -9.54
C SER A 23 -5.56 0.57 -8.92
N MET A 24 -4.77 -0.37 -9.44
CA MET A 24 -3.42 -0.57 -8.98
C MET A 24 -2.46 0.32 -9.75
N PRO A 25 -1.70 1.19 -9.09
CA PRO A 25 -0.69 2.00 -9.76
C PRO A 25 0.46 1.12 -10.23
N THR A 26 1.05 1.49 -11.36
CA THR A 26 2.32 0.94 -11.81
C THR A 26 3.45 1.71 -11.14
N ALA A 27 4.46 1.00 -10.64
CA ALA A 27 5.64 1.63 -10.08
C ALA A 27 6.42 2.37 -11.19
N VAL A 28 6.70 3.64 -10.97
CA VAL A 28 7.44 4.51 -11.90
C VAL A 28 8.83 4.76 -11.34
N ARG A 29 9.86 4.54 -12.14
CA ARG A 29 11.25 4.85 -11.74
C ARG A 29 11.46 6.35 -11.69
N LYS A 30 12.28 6.79 -10.74
CA LYS A 30 12.70 8.18 -10.67
C LYS A 30 13.74 8.44 -11.76
N GLU A 31 13.45 9.44 -12.58
CA GLU A 31 14.31 9.85 -13.69
C GLU A 31 14.49 11.37 -13.64
N SER A 32 15.69 11.82 -13.89
CA SER A 32 15.97 13.23 -14.18
C SER A 32 16.37 13.39 -15.64
N SER A 33 15.95 14.50 -16.24
CA SER A 33 16.28 14.82 -17.62
C SER A 33 17.31 15.95 -17.66
N ILE A 34 18.32 15.80 -18.52
CA ILE A 34 19.33 16.81 -18.75
C ILE A 34 19.32 17.18 -20.23
N GLU A 35 19.17 18.46 -20.49
CA GLU A 35 19.37 19.04 -21.83
C GLU A 35 20.82 19.47 -21.97
N ILE A 36 21.52 18.93 -22.97
CA ILE A 36 22.91 19.29 -23.25
C ILE A 36 22.89 20.36 -24.33
N PRO A 37 23.36 21.59 -24.06
CA PRO A 37 23.42 22.64 -25.07
C PRO A 37 24.23 22.20 -26.30
N GLY A 38 23.63 22.31 -27.47
CA GLY A 38 24.27 21.96 -28.74
C GLY A 38 24.15 20.48 -29.13
N SER A 39 23.39 19.68 -28.37
CA SER A 39 23.04 18.30 -28.71
C SER A 39 21.55 18.18 -29.03
N ASP A 40 21.22 17.40 -30.04
CA ASP A 40 19.83 17.05 -30.31
C ASP A 40 19.38 15.95 -29.36
N GLY A 41 18.26 16.22 -28.66
CA GLY A 41 17.61 15.27 -27.75
C GLY A 41 17.91 15.49 -26.26
N THR A 42 17.16 14.79 -25.43
CA THR A 42 17.21 14.84 -23.96
C THR A 42 17.88 13.58 -23.41
N MET A 43 18.84 13.74 -22.52
CA MET A 43 19.44 12.63 -21.80
C MET A 43 18.62 12.34 -20.53
N TYR A 44 18.22 11.09 -20.33
CA TYR A 44 17.55 10.63 -19.12
C TYR A 44 18.55 9.93 -18.20
N LEU A 45 18.60 10.37 -16.96
CA LEU A 45 19.38 9.74 -15.91
C LEU A 45 18.44 9.05 -14.93
N LEU A 46 18.76 7.82 -14.57
CA LEU A 46 18.04 7.07 -13.53
C LEU A 46 18.56 7.51 -12.16
N ASP A 47 17.74 8.20 -11.39
CA ASP A 47 18.11 8.69 -10.05
C ASP A 47 18.12 7.59 -8.98
N GLY A 48 17.74 6.37 -9.37
CA GLY A 48 17.56 5.24 -8.47
C GLY A 48 16.28 5.33 -7.64
N GLY A 49 15.66 4.19 -7.39
CA GLY A 49 14.40 4.11 -6.66
C GLY A 49 13.17 4.40 -7.51
N TYR A 50 12.03 4.49 -6.84
CA TYR A 50 10.71 4.64 -7.46
C TYR A 50 9.97 5.82 -6.86
N GLU A 51 9.05 6.36 -7.64
CA GLU A 51 8.18 7.44 -7.19
C GLU A 51 7.08 6.93 -6.25
N SER A 52 6.60 7.83 -5.39
CA SER A 52 5.40 7.58 -4.62
C SER A 52 4.19 7.58 -5.54
N THR A 53 3.30 6.61 -5.37
CA THR A 53 2.05 6.50 -6.11
C THR A 53 0.86 6.48 -5.15
N GLU A 54 -0.33 6.68 -5.66
CA GLU A 54 -1.55 6.70 -4.87
C GLU A 54 -2.46 5.53 -5.21
N ILE A 55 -3.00 4.89 -4.17
CA ILE A 55 -4.06 3.88 -4.26
C ILE A 55 -5.31 4.47 -3.65
N LYS A 56 -6.35 4.66 -4.46
CA LYS A 56 -7.66 5.14 -3.98
C LYS A 56 -8.58 3.96 -3.75
N ILE A 57 -9.15 3.87 -2.56
CA ILE A 57 -10.07 2.81 -2.18
C ILE A 57 -11.37 3.44 -1.68
N SER A 58 -12.46 3.09 -2.35
CA SER A 58 -13.80 3.48 -1.91
C SER A 58 -14.34 2.43 -0.94
N PHE A 59 -14.67 2.87 0.25
CA PHE A 59 -15.20 2.04 1.33
C PHE A 59 -16.69 2.30 1.53
N ASN A 60 -17.37 1.31 2.03
CA ASN A 60 -18.72 1.44 2.53
C ASN A 60 -18.89 0.72 3.86
N PHE A 61 -19.86 1.15 4.61
CA PHE A 61 -20.43 0.41 5.72
C PHE A 61 -21.95 0.61 5.79
N ILE A 62 -22.62 -0.37 6.36
CA ILE A 62 -24.07 -0.37 6.53
C ILE A 62 -24.36 -0.18 8.02
N GLY A 63 -25.19 0.78 8.35
CA GLY A 63 -25.57 1.05 9.74
C GLY A 63 -26.64 2.12 9.84
N LYS A 64 -27.21 2.29 11.03
CA LYS A 64 -28.15 3.38 11.29
C LYS A 64 -27.41 4.71 11.30
N SER A 65 -28.09 5.77 10.88
CA SER A 65 -27.52 7.12 10.83
C SER A 65 -26.99 7.61 12.20
N GLU A 66 -27.59 7.17 13.29
CA GLU A 66 -27.17 7.47 14.67
C GLU A 66 -25.76 6.98 15.01
N ASP A 67 -25.31 5.86 14.37
CA ASP A 67 -24.02 5.24 14.63
C ASP A 67 -22.90 5.71 13.68
N TRP A 68 -23.23 6.50 12.67
CA TRP A 68 -22.28 6.83 11.59
C TRP A 68 -21.06 7.60 12.08
N GLU A 69 -21.24 8.63 12.91
CA GLU A 69 -20.12 9.41 13.45
C GLU A 69 -19.16 8.54 14.28
N ASN A 70 -19.71 7.61 15.06
CA ASN A 70 -18.90 6.68 15.83
C ASN A 70 -18.09 5.73 14.90
N ARG A 71 -18.74 5.20 13.85
CA ARG A 71 -18.09 4.34 12.86
C ARG A 71 -17.04 5.09 12.03
N LEU A 72 -17.35 6.31 11.59
CA LEU A 72 -16.39 7.18 10.91
C LEU A 72 -15.21 7.54 11.81
N GLY A 73 -15.45 7.78 13.11
CA GLY A 73 -14.40 7.98 14.10
C GLY A 73 -13.45 6.77 14.20
N LYS A 74 -14.00 5.55 14.21
CA LYS A 74 -13.22 4.31 14.18
C LYS A 74 -12.43 4.17 12.88
N ALA A 75 -13.05 4.47 11.73
CA ALA A 75 -12.39 4.44 10.42
C ALA A 75 -11.22 5.45 10.37
N ARG A 76 -11.42 6.69 10.82
CA ARG A 76 -10.37 7.72 10.91
C ARG A 76 -9.21 7.25 11.79
N LYS A 77 -9.51 6.66 12.96
CA LYS A 77 -8.47 6.10 13.85
C LYS A 77 -7.73 4.95 13.20
N TRP A 78 -8.43 4.04 12.53
CA TRP A 78 -7.83 2.92 11.80
C TRP A 78 -6.87 3.41 10.72
N LEU A 79 -7.28 4.41 9.93
CA LEU A 79 -6.52 4.94 8.78
C LEU A 79 -5.49 6.01 9.15
N SER A 80 -5.40 6.45 10.41
CA SER A 80 -4.53 7.56 10.83
C SER A 80 -3.04 7.23 10.90
N GLY A 81 -2.63 5.97 10.75
CA GLY A 81 -1.22 5.55 10.87
C GLY A 81 -0.36 6.02 9.69
N ARG A 82 0.94 6.28 9.98
CA ARG A 82 1.96 6.55 8.96
C ARG A 82 2.96 5.40 8.89
N ASN A 83 3.59 5.22 7.73
CA ASN A 83 4.61 4.17 7.50
C ASN A 83 4.10 2.77 7.86
N LYS A 84 2.89 2.44 7.42
CA LYS A 84 2.21 1.18 7.71
C LYS A 84 2.06 0.32 6.46
N LYS A 85 1.69 -0.93 6.67
CA LYS A 85 1.43 -1.90 5.61
C LYS A 85 -0.04 -1.86 5.21
N LEU A 86 -0.30 -1.84 3.91
CA LEU A 86 -1.61 -2.06 3.31
C LEU A 86 -1.60 -3.42 2.61
N ARG A 87 -2.53 -4.28 2.95
CA ARG A 87 -2.76 -5.57 2.31
C ARG A 87 -4.18 -5.61 1.76
N LEU A 88 -4.32 -6.13 0.55
CA LEU A 88 -5.61 -6.27 -0.12
C LEU A 88 -6.04 -7.73 -0.10
N GLY A 89 -7.31 -7.98 0.13
CA GLY A 89 -7.86 -9.33 0.18
C GLY A 89 -7.73 -10.12 -1.12
N THR A 90 -7.56 -9.43 -2.24
CA THR A 90 -7.29 -10.04 -3.56
C THR A 90 -5.86 -10.55 -3.72
N ASP A 91 -4.93 -10.05 -2.90
CA ASP A 91 -3.51 -10.42 -2.94
C ASP A 91 -2.94 -10.52 -1.52
N PRO A 92 -3.35 -11.54 -0.76
CA PRO A 92 -2.97 -11.67 0.65
C PRO A 92 -1.49 -11.99 0.88
N GLY A 93 -0.78 -12.41 -0.19
CA GLY A 93 0.65 -12.71 -0.13
C GLY A 93 1.55 -11.48 -0.23
N HIS A 94 1.01 -10.32 -0.58
CA HIS A 94 1.76 -9.10 -0.77
C HIS A 94 1.19 -7.93 0.03
N PHE A 95 2.01 -6.91 0.21
CA PHE A 95 1.61 -5.66 0.85
C PHE A 95 2.29 -4.45 0.20
N TYR A 96 1.68 -3.28 0.38
CA TYR A 96 2.26 -1.99 0.03
C TYR A 96 2.76 -1.27 1.28
N LYS A 97 3.88 -0.55 1.15
CA LYS A 97 4.37 0.35 2.20
C LYS A 97 3.71 1.71 2.02
N ILE A 98 2.89 2.10 2.97
CA ILE A 98 2.11 3.34 2.92
C ILE A 98 2.77 4.40 3.79
N LEU A 99 3.05 5.56 3.20
CA LEU A 99 3.59 6.73 3.91
C LEU A 99 2.51 7.41 4.74
N LYS A 100 1.37 7.67 4.12
CA LYS A 100 0.22 8.36 4.74
C LYS A 100 -1.08 7.90 4.08
N VAL A 101 -2.17 8.12 4.80
CA VAL A 101 -3.52 7.94 4.28
C VAL A 101 -4.27 9.25 4.46
N GLN A 102 -5.02 9.62 3.45
CA GLN A 102 -5.97 10.73 3.50
C GLN A 102 -7.35 10.16 3.29
N MET A 103 -8.25 10.46 4.20
CA MET A 103 -9.66 10.10 4.11
C MET A 103 -10.44 11.31 3.63
N ASP A 104 -11.20 11.14 2.56
CA ASP A 104 -12.06 12.16 2.01
C ASP A 104 -13.36 12.28 2.85
N GLU A 105 -14.20 13.26 2.53
CA GLU A 105 -15.48 13.43 3.17
C GLU A 105 -16.38 12.21 2.94
N ALA A 106 -17.18 11.88 3.95
CA ALA A 106 -18.11 10.78 3.87
C ALA A 106 -19.41 11.21 3.19
N GLU A 107 -19.87 10.42 2.24
CA GLU A 107 -21.10 10.65 1.51
C GLU A 107 -22.20 9.69 1.96
N HIS A 108 -23.39 10.23 2.15
CA HIS A 108 -24.56 9.46 2.50
C HIS A 108 -25.35 9.11 1.25
N THR A 109 -25.24 7.86 0.82
CA THR A 109 -25.94 7.38 -0.40
C THR A 109 -27.39 7.00 -0.09
N SER A 110 -27.69 6.62 1.15
CA SER A 110 -29.03 6.30 1.65
C SER A 110 -29.05 6.39 3.17
N GLU A 111 -30.24 6.24 3.79
CA GLU A 111 -30.40 6.24 5.25
C GLU A 111 -29.58 5.18 5.99
N ARG A 112 -29.07 4.17 5.29
CA ARG A 112 -28.34 3.04 5.88
C ARG A 112 -26.94 2.82 5.33
N ILE A 113 -26.56 3.50 4.25
CA ILE A 113 -25.26 3.27 3.57
C ILE A 113 -24.47 4.57 3.61
N CYS A 114 -23.32 4.49 4.24
CA CYS A 114 -22.31 5.52 4.23
C CYS A 114 -21.13 5.08 3.39
N ASN A 115 -20.68 5.93 2.48
CA ASN A 115 -19.51 5.74 1.63
C ASN A 115 -18.44 6.78 1.99
N PHE A 116 -17.19 6.38 1.90
CA PHE A 116 -16.06 7.30 1.96
C PHE A 116 -14.92 6.76 1.12
N THR A 117 -14.04 7.64 0.67
CA THR A 117 -12.85 7.27 -0.08
C THR A 117 -11.61 7.54 0.77
N ALA A 118 -10.66 6.63 0.71
CA ALA A 118 -9.35 6.82 1.32
C ALA A 118 -8.26 6.70 0.26
N THR A 119 -7.37 7.69 0.24
CA THR A 119 -6.21 7.76 -0.64
C THR A 119 -4.96 7.36 0.13
N PHE A 120 -4.37 6.25 -0.25
CA PHE A 120 -3.15 5.68 0.33
C PHE A 120 -1.94 6.09 -0.51
N THR A 121 -1.09 6.96 0.01
CA THR A 121 0.17 7.33 -0.64
C THR A 121 1.21 6.26 -0.34
N THR A 122 1.63 5.51 -1.36
CA THR A 122 2.67 4.49 -1.23
C THR A 122 4.05 5.11 -1.14
N LYS A 123 5.01 4.36 -0.60
CA LYS A 123 6.40 4.81 -0.56
C LYS A 123 7.04 4.83 -1.96
N ASP A 124 6.77 3.81 -2.76
CA ASP A 124 7.47 3.54 -4.01
C ASP A 124 6.60 2.82 -5.06
N GLY A 125 5.32 2.62 -4.81
CA GLY A 125 4.42 1.90 -5.71
C GLY A 125 4.69 0.40 -5.85
N LEU A 126 5.70 -0.14 -5.16
CA LEU A 126 6.07 -1.55 -5.25
C LEU A 126 5.23 -2.44 -4.32
N ARG A 127 4.99 -3.66 -4.78
CA ARG A 127 4.43 -4.74 -3.97
C ARG A 127 5.53 -5.53 -3.30
N TYR A 128 5.42 -5.73 -2.01
CA TYR A 128 6.38 -6.47 -1.21
C TYR A 128 5.80 -7.82 -0.81
N LEU A 129 6.57 -8.88 -1.00
CA LEU A 129 6.18 -10.22 -0.59
C LEU A 129 6.19 -10.33 0.94
N ASP A 130 5.08 -10.75 1.53
CA ASP A 130 4.95 -10.87 2.99
C ASP A 130 5.89 -11.95 3.55
N LYS A 131 6.00 -13.10 2.87
CA LYS A 131 6.93 -14.17 3.25
C LYS A 131 8.40 -13.73 3.26
N GLY A 132 8.77 -12.76 2.43
CA GLY A 132 10.12 -12.19 2.40
C GLY A 132 10.49 -11.37 3.65
N GLN A 133 9.54 -11.10 4.54
CA GLN A 133 9.79 -10.41 5.81
C GLN A 133 10.22 -11.35 6.93
N HIS A 134 10.10 -12.66 6.73
CA HIS A 134 10.47 -13.68 7.71
C HIS A 134 11.79 -14.34 7.34
N PRO A 135 12.68 -14.60 8.32
CA PRO A 135 13.92 -15.33 8.07
C PRO A 135 13.61 -16.75 7.59
N HIS A 136 14.30 -17.16 6.54
CA HIS A 136 14.26 -18.52 6.04
C HIS A 136 15.63 -19.18 6.26
N SER A 137 15.64 -20.42 6.74
CA SER A 137 16.80 -21.27 6.64
C SER A 137 16.86 -21.81 5.21
N ALA A 138 17.90 -21.48 4.46
CA ALA A 138 18.08 -21.96 3.10
C ALA A 138 19.54 -22.35 2.87
N GLU A 139 19.75 -23.55 2.38
CA GLU A 139 21.04 -24.05 1.92
C GLU A 139 21.35 -23.59 0.49
N GLU A 140 20.32 -23.16 -0.24
CA GLU A 140 20.43 -22.79 -1.65
C GLU A 140 19.73 -21.47 -1.93
N VAL A 141 20.42 -20.59 -2.68
CA VAL A 141 19.85 -19.33 -3.16
C VAL A 141 19.00 -19.63 -4.40
N LYS A 142 17.68 -19.56 -4.24
CA LYS A 142 16.74 -19.73 -5.35
C LYS A 142 16.69 -18.45 -6.20
N ARG A 143 16.46 -18.64 -7.51
CA ARG A 143 16.26 -17.51 -8.43
C ARG A 143 15.14 -16.61 -7.94
N ASN A 144 15.43 -15.30 -7.84
CA ASN A 144 14.42 -14.30 -7.53
C ASN A 144 13.43 -14.17 -8.71
N PRO A 145 12.14 -14.47 -8.53
CA PRO A 145 11.13 -14.29 -9.57
C PRO A 145 10.66 -12.82 -9.70
N TYR A 146 11.12 -11.94 -8.82
CA TYR A 146 10.74 -10.53 -8.76
C TYR A 146 11.82 -9.64 -9.36
N GLU A 147 11.44 -8.42 -9.73
CA GLU A 147 12.33 -7.46 -10.40
C GLU A 147 13.53 -7.08 -9.53
N ILE A 148 13.30 -6.87 -8.21
CA ILE A 148 14.34 -6.47 -7.26
C ILE A 148 14.23 -7.28 -5.97
N SER A 149 15.36 -7.71 -5.43
CA SER A 149 15.48 -8.33 -4.11
C SER A 149 16.61 -7.67 -3.34
N TYR A 150 16.34 -7.32 -2.07
CA TYR A 150 17.34 -6.84 -1.11
C TYR A 150 17.49 -7.86 0.00
N PRO A 151 18.28 -8.93 -0.18
CA PRO A 151 18.43 -9.97 0.81
C PRO A 151 19.19 -9.45 2.04
N ILE A 152 18.73 -9.84 3.21
CA ILE A 152 19.44 -9.63 4.48
C ILE A 152 19.90 -10.99 4.96
N TYR A 153 21.22 -11.18 5.03
CA TYR A 153 21.82 -12.40 5.56
C TYR A 153 22.04 -12.26 7.07
N LYS A 154 21.53 -13.22 7.83
CA LYS A 154 21.86 -13.39 9.24
C LYS A 154 22.71 -14.62 9.37
N ILE A 155 23.98 -14.43 9.71
CA ILE A 155 24.95 -15.52 9.89
C ILE A 155 25.11 -15.72 11.41
N TYR A 156 24.88 -16.96 11.83
CA TYR A 156 25.11 -17.38 13.21
C TYR A 156 26.28 -18.36 13.22
N GLY A 157 27.28 -18.13 14.06
CA GLY A 157 28.44 -18.99 14.22
C GLY A 157 29.52 -18.35 15.07
N GLU A 158 30.44 -19.16 15.56
CA GLU A 158 31.66 -18.68 16.21
C GLU A 158 32.71 -18.48 15.11
N GLY A 159 33.13 -17.23 14.88
CA GLY A 159 34.26 -16.90 14.02
C GLY A 159 35.59 -17.22 14.76
N ARG A 160 36.49 -17.92 14.11
CA ARG A 160 37.91 -18.01 14.49
C ARG A 160 38.72 -17.15 13.56
#